data_3f100a85a17b436f92e1a54d0b379b7b
#
_entry.id   3f100a85a17b436f92e1a54d0b379b7b
#
_cell.length_a   1.000
_cell.length_b   1.000
_cell.length_c   1.000
_cell.angle_alpha   90.00
_cell.angle_beta   90.00
_cell.angle_gamma   90.00
#
_symmetry.space_group_name_H-M   'P 1'
#
loop_
_entity.id
_entity.type
_entity.pdbx_description
1 polymer ?
#
loop_
_entity_poly.entity_id
_entity_poly.type
_entity_poly.pdbx_seq_one_letter_code
_entity_poly.pdbx_strand_id
1 'polypeptide(L)'
;MTLQDSGPRETGPRETGPRETVDFSLTDRYRPGTGPVLLTGVQAIARLLVEQHAADTRAGLRTASFVSGYQGSPLGGLDKTLAAAPELVDTAGLTFVPGVNEELAATAIWGSQVEVPGHGRTVDGVVGLWYGKAPGVDRAGDPMRHGNM
;
A
#
# COMPACT_ATOMS: atom_id res chain seq x y z
N MET A 1 -17.10 49.36 -39.21
CA MET A 1 -16.87 48.06 -38.54
C MET A 1 -15.53 48.13 -37.85
N THR A 2 -15.52 48.56 -36.61
CA THR A 2 -14.32 48.94 -35.86
C THR A 2 -13.95 47.78 -34.94
N LEU A 3 -12.79 47.20 -35.19
CA LEU A 3 -12.20 46.15 -34.34
C LEU A 3 -11.65 46.80 -33.07
N GLN A 4 -12.22 46.43 -31.92
CA GLN A 4 -11.65 46.80 -30.62
C GLN A 4 -10.47 45.88 -30.31
N ASP A 5 -9.35 46.53 -30.14
CA ASP A 5 -8.11 45.95 -29.66
C ASP A 5 -8.26 45.63 -28.16
N SER A 6 -8.23 44.34 -27.82
CA SER A 6 -8.18 43.89 -26.41
C SER A 6 -6.73 43.72 -26.00
N GLY A 7 -6.18 44.75 -25.35
CA GLY A 7 -4.83 44.73 -24.78
C GLY A 7 -4.59 43.58 -23.79
N PRO A 8 -3.32 43.24 -23.53
CA PRO A 8 -2.95 42.10 -22.69
C PRO A 8 -3.40 42.31 -21.24
N ARG A 9 -4.08 41.32 -20.65
CA ARG A 9 -4.40 41.28 -19.23
C ARG A 9 -3.11 41.13 -18.43
N GLU A 10 -2.76 42.14 -17.68
CA GLU A 10 -1.71 42.06 -16.66
C GLU A 10 -2.09 41.02 -15.61
N THR A 11 -1.40 39.88 -15.63
CA THR A 11 -1.41 38.93 -14.52
C THR A 11 -0.45 39.46 -13.46
N GLY A 12 -0.96 40.26 -12.52
CA GLY A 12 -0.20 40.66 -11.34
C GLY A 12 0.31 39.42 -10.56
N PRO A 13 1.41 39.56 -9.82
CA PRO A 13 1.95 38.44 -9.04
C PRO A 13 0.88 37.97 -8.05
N ARG A 14 0.57 36.66 -8.09
CA ARG A 14 -0.27 36.05 -7.06
C ARG A 14 0.44 36.20 -5.73
N GLU A 15 -0.15 36.96 -4.84
CA GLU A 15 0.28 36.99 -3.43
C GLU A 15 0.23 35.55 -2.89
N THR A 16 1.40 34.96 -2.74
CA THR A 16 1.55 33.72 -1.98
C THR A 16 1.45 34.11 -0.52
N GLY A 17 0.30 33.91 0.10
CA GLY A 17 0.15 34.02 1.54
C GLY A 17 1.20 33.16 2.27
N PRO A 18 1.42 33.39 3.57
CA PRO A 18 2.43 32.66 4.33
C PRO A 18 2.24 31.15 4.10
N ARG A 19 3.27 30.49 3.58
CA ARG A 19 3.27 29.03 3.45
C ARG A 19 3.23 28.47 4.86
N GLU A 20 2.12 27.82 5.21
CA GLU A 20 2.07 27.00 6.42
C GLU A 20 3.22 25.98 6.33
N THR A 21 4.19 26.13 7.22
CA THR A 21 5.23 25.11 7.40
C THR A 21 4.60 23.95 8.13
N VAL A 22 4.26 22.90 7.40
CA VAL A 22 3.82 21.62 8.01
C VAL A 22 5.06 20.98 8.61
N ASP A 23 5.07 20.80 9.91
CA ASP A 23 6.12 20.05 10.61
C ASP A 23 6.00 18.59 10.17
N PHE A 24 7.05 18.06 9.56
CA PHE A 24 7.03 16.78 8.86
C PHE A 24 8.18 15.90 9.36
N SER A 25 7.83 14.67 9.76
CA SER A 25 8.81 13.65 10.12
C SER A 25 8.84 12.51 9.12
N LEU A 26 10.02 12.01 8.80
CA LEU A 26 10.18 10.83 7.98
C LEU A 26 9.59 9.55 8.62
N THR A 27 9.45 9.56 9.95
CA THR A 27 8.83 8.45 10.70
C THR A 27 7.32 8.41 10.57
N ASP A 28 6.68 9.49 10.05
CA ASP A 28 5.22 9.56 9.90
C ASP A 28 4.68 8.73 8.73
N ARG A 29 5.58 8.25 7.87
CA ARG A 29 5.22 7.45 6.67
C ARG A 29 4.30 6.28 6.98
N TYR A 30 4.54 5.62 8.10
CA TYR A 30 3.85 4.39 8.47
C TYR A 30 3.08 4.50 9.79
N ARG A 31 2.74 5.74 10.18
CA ARG A 31 1.85 6.02 11.31
C ARG A 31 0.48 6.44 10.81
N PRO A 32 -0.62 5.79 11.24
CA PRO A 32 -1.96 6.16 10.80
C PRO A 32 -2.35 7.56 11.32
N GLY A 33 -3.15 8.29 10.56
CA GLY A 33 -3.75 9.54 11.03
C GLY A 33 -2.81 10.74 11.19
N THR A 34 -1.63 10.73 10.60
CA THR A 34 -0.61 11.78 10.74
C THR A 34 -0.78 12.98 9.76
N GLY A 35 -1.94 13.20 9.18
CA GLY A 35 -2.13 14.29 8.22
C GLY A 35 -1.37 14.09 6.89
N PRO A 36 -0.98 15.17 6.18
CA PRO A 36 -0.24 15.07 4.93
C PRO A 36 1.16 14.47 5.14
N VAL A 37 1.51 13.44 4.36
CA VAL A 37 2.82 12.79 4.38
C VAL A 37 3.43 12.78 2.98
N LEU A 38 4.76 12.92 2.90
CA LEU A 38 5.49 12.79 1.64
C LEU A 38 5.94 11.33 1.45
N LEU A 39 5.46 10.70 0.39
CA LEU A 39 5.72 9.29 0.08
C LEU A 39 6.18 9.13 -1.37
N THR A 40 7.07 8.17 -1.60
CA THR A 40 7.23 7.58 -2.94
C THR A 40 6.06 6.65 -3.24
N GLY A 41 5.84 6.30 -4.51
CA GLY A 41 4.78 5.36 -4.89
C GLY A 41 4.87 4.00 -4.16
N VAL A 42 6.09 3.48 -3.99
CA VAL A 42 6.33 2.23 -3.24
C VAL A 42 6.00 2.37 -1.76
N GLN A 43 6.37 3.50 -1.15
CA GLN A 43 6.02 3.79 0.25
C GLN A 43 4.50 3.97 0.42
N ALA A 44 3.81 4.52 -0.58
CA ALA A 44 2.36 4.64 -0.57
C ALA A 44 1.67 3.27 -0.58
N ILE A 45 2.22 2.29 -1.33
CA ILE A 45 1.72 0.90 -1.29
C ILE A 45 1.88 0.29 0.11
N ALA A 46 3.04 0.47 0.75
CA ALA A 46 3.24 0.01 2.13
C ALA A 46 2.32 0.74 3.12
N ARG A 47 2.12 2.06 2.95
CA ARG A 47 1.22 2.88 3.77
C ARG A 47 -0.24 2.42 3.65
N LEU A 48 -0.67 1.92 2.50
CA LEU A 48 -2.03 1.41 2.30
C LEU A 48 -2.38 0.32 3.33
N LEU A 49 -1.44 -0.56 3.68
CA LEU A 49 -1.65 -1.59 4.71
C LEU A 49 -1.89 -0.98 6.10
N VAL A 50 -1.16 0.09 6.43
CA VAL A 50 -1.34 0.82 7.70
C VAL A 50 -2.71 1.48 7.78
N GLU A 51 -3.13 2.15 6.72
CA GLU A 51 -4.44 2.83 6.68
C GLU A 51 -5.60 1.83 6.68
N GLN A 52 -5.44 0.69 5.99
CA GLN A 52 -6.45 -0.38 6.02
C GLN A 52 -6.58 -0.96 7.42
N HIS A 53 -5.47 -1.31 8.05
CA HIS A 53 -5.47 -1.85 9.42
C HIS A 53 -6.09 -0.86 10.42
N ALA A 54 -5.77 0.43 10.29
CA ALA A 54 -6.36 1.47 11.12
C ALA A 54 -7.87 1.65 10.86
N ALA A 55 -8.32 1.50 9.61
CA ALA A 55 -9.74 1.55 9.27
C ALA A 55 -10.50 0.35 9.86
N ASP A 56 -9.94 -0.84 9.74
CA ASP A 56 -10.50 -2.07 10.31
C ASP A 56 -10.59 -1.97 11.84
N THR A 57 -9.53 -1.50 12.49
CA THR A 57 -9.52 -1.26 13.95
C THR A 57 -10.63 -0.30 14.38
N ARG A 58 -10.84 0.80 13.63
CA ARG A 58 -11.95 1.72 13.88
C ARG A 58 -13.33 1.07 13.70
N ALA A 59 -13.42 0.08 12.82
CA ALA A 59 -14.63 -0.71 12.62
C ALA A 59 -14.80 -1.85 13.66
N GLY A 60 -13.87 -1.99 14.61
CA GLY A 60 -13.90 -3.03 15.63
C GLY A 60 -13.36 -4.39 15.17
N LEU A 61 -12.67 -4.43 14.03
CA LEU A 61 -12.07 -5.64 13.47
C LEU A 61 -10.58 -5.73 13.86
N ARG A 62 -10.13 -6.94 14.14
CA ARG A 62 -8.71 -7.30 14.35
C ARG A 62 -8.20 -7.95 13.08
N THR A 63 -7.62 -7.17 12.19
CA THR A 63 -7.04 -7.68 10.95
C THR A 63 -5.53 -7.77 11.04
N ALA A 64 -4.93 -8.58 10.18
CA ALA A 64 -3.50 -8.63 9.92
C ALA A 64 -3.23 -8.42 8.43
N SER A 65 -1.99 -8.11 8.08
CA SER A 65 -1.57 -8.00 6.69
C SER A 65 -0.59 -9.12 6.35
N PHE A 66 -0.81 -9.79 5.23
CA PHE A 66 0.12 -10.78 4.68
C PHE A 66 0.59 -10.33 3.31
N VAL A 67 1.89 -10.16 3.13
CA VAL A 67 2.47 -9.69 1.87
C VAL A 67 3.42 -10.73 1.32
N SER A 68 3.23 -11.09 0.07
CA SER A 68 4.12 -12.00 -0.66
C SER A 68 4.24 -11.60 -2.12
N GLY A 69 5.41 -11.79 -2.69
CA GLY A 69 5.71 -11.54 -4.09
C GLY A 69 7.12 -11.99 -4.41
N TYR A 70 7.47 -12.05 -5.69
CA TYR A 70 8.79 -12.49 -6.11
C TYR A 70 9.78 -11.31 -6.10
N GLN A 71 10.85 -11.42 -5.29
CA GLN A 71 11.86 -10.36 -5.14
C GLN A 71 12.62 -10.02 -6.43
N GLY A 72 12.68 -10.94 -7.40
CA GLY A 72 13.21 -10.69 -8.74
C GLY A 72 12.29 -9.82 -9.59
N SER A 73 11.08 -9.50 -9.14
CA SER A 73 10.15 -8.61 -9.84
C SER A 73 10.56 -7.16 -9.63
N PRO A 74 10.81 -6.38 -10.69
CA PRO A 74 11.26 -5.00 -10.57
C PRO A 74 10.09 -4.07 -10.20
N LEU A 75 9.57 -4.18 -8.98
CA LEU A 75 8.52 -3.31 -8.46
C LEU A 75 9.12 -2.22 -7.57
N GLY A 76 10.07 -1.45 -8.10
CA GLY A 76 10.62 -0.28 -7.44
C GLY A 76 11.24 -0.52 -6.06
N GLY A 77 11.56 -1.76 -5.70
CA GLY A 77 12.13 -2.11 -4.41
C GLY A 77 11.10 -2.21 -3.27
N LEU A 78 9.84 -2.58 -3.57
CA LEU A 78 8.81 -2.79 -2.54
C LEU A 78 9.26 -3.80 -1.47
N ASP A 79 9.87 -4.90 -1.87
CA ASP A 79 10.46 -5.90 -0.97
C ASP A 79 11.47 -5.28 0.01
N LYS A 80 12.36 -4.43 -0.49
CA LYS A 80 13.33 -3.71 0.34
C LYS A 80 12.66 -2.70 1.27
N THR A 81 11.64 -2.02 0.77
CA THR A 81 10.86 -1.06 1.58
C THR A 81 10.15 -1.76 2.73
N LEU A 82 9.51 -2.89 2.48
CA LEU A 82 8.83 -3.68 3.52
C LEU A 82 9.83 -4.26 4.53
N ALA A 83 10.95 -4.81 4.05
CA ALA A 83 11.99 -5.36 4.93
C ALA A 83 12.69 -4.30 5.79
N ALA A 84 12.76 -3.06 5.32
CA ALA A 84 13.40 -1.94 6.02
C ALA A 84 12.44 -1.18 6.96
N ALA A 85 11.18 -1.58 7.06
CA ALA A 85 10.15 -0.90 7.85
C ALA A 85 9.56 -1.84 8.93
N PRO A 86 10.34 -2.18 9.97
CA PRO A 86 9.88 -3.08 11.04
C PRO A 86 8.64 -2.54 11.77
N GLU A 87 8.43 -1.24 11.79
CA GLU A 87 7.25 -0.59 12.35
C GLU A 87 5.93 -1.05 11.71
N LEU A 88 5.96 -1.61 10.50
CA LEU A 88 4.77 -2.16 9.84
C LEU A 88 4.22 -3.42 10.54
N VAL A 89 5.05 -4.12 11.31
CA VAL A 89 4.58 -5.24 12.14
C VAL A 89 3.57 -4.74 13.16
N ASP A 90 3.87 -3.63 13.83
CA ASP A 90 3.01 -3.06 14.86
C ASP A 90 1.85 -2.25 14.28
N THR A 91 2.09 -1.48 13.20
CA THR A 91 1.11 -0.53 12.65
C THR A 91 0.16 -1.13 11.62
N ALA A 92 0.47 -2.30 11.08
CA ALA A 92 -0.35 -2.99 10.07
C ALA A 92 -0.49 -4.51 10.32
N GLY A 93 0.02 -5.03 11.43
CA GLY A 93 0.05 -6.48 11.68
C GLY A 93 0.76 -7.23 10.55
N LEU A 94 1.84 -6.66 10.01
CA LEU A 94 2.48 -7.15 8.79
C LEU A 94 3.25 -8.45 9.02
N THR A 95 2.91 -9.46 8.22
CA THR A 95 3.78 -10.61 7.94
C THR A 95 4.23 -10.52 6.48
N PHE A 96 5.53 -10.34 6.27
CA PHE A 96 6.13 -10.29 4.93
C PHE A 96 6.94 -11.55 4.66
N VAL A 97 6.52 -12.34 3.67
CA VAL A 97 7.18 -13.58 3.25
C VAL A 97 7.47 -13.53 1.75
N PRO A 98 8.73 -13.25 1.36
CA PRO A 98 9.09 -13.27 -0.06
C PRO A 98 8.84 -14.64 -0.69
N GLY A 99 8.19 -14.65 -1.84
CA GLY A 99 7.95 -15.87 -2.61
C GLY A 99 9.19 -16.31 -3.40
N VAL A 100 9.36 -17.60 -3.57
CA VAL A 100 10.41 -18.18 -4.44
C VAL A 100 10.12 -17.85 -5.92
N ASN A 101 8.84 -17.75 -6.26
CA ASN A 101 8.33 -17.27 -7.54
C ASN A 101 6.95 -16.65 -7.36
N GLU A 102 6.40 -16.09 -8.44
CA GLU A 102 5.13 -15.37 -8.42
C GLU A 102 3.94 -16.28 -8.08
N GLU A 103 3.92 -17.51 -8.60
CA GLU A 103 2.86 -18.49 -8.37
C GLU A 103 2.80 -18.94 -6.91
N LEU A 104 3.95 -19.29 -6.31
CA LEU A 104 4.01 -19.67 -4.91
C LEU A 104 3.68 -18.49 -3.98
N ALA A 105 4.07 -17.26 -4.36
CA ALA A 105 3.67 -16.07 -3.63
C ALA A 105 2.15 -15.87 -3.65
N ALA A 106 1.50 -16.03 -4.80
CA ALA A 106 0.05 -15.93 -4.92
C ALA A 106 -0.67 -17.06 -4.17
N THR A 107 -0.13 -18.28 -4.21
CA THR A 107 -0.65 -19.42 -3.44
C THR A 107 -0.55 -19.16 -1.93
N ALA A 108 0.53 -18.54 -1.45
CA ALA A 108 0.68 -18.17 -0.05
C ALA A 108 -0.36 -17.11 0.38
N ILE A 109 -0.62 -16.11 -0.50
CA ILE A 109 -1.71 -15.13 -0.26
C ILE A 109 -3.06 -15.85 -0.19
N TRP A 110 -3.37 -16.70 -1.15
CA TRP A 110 -4.60 -17.49 -1.10
C TRP A 110 -4.69 -18.32 0.19
N GLY A 111 -3.62 -19.02 0.57
CA GLY A 111 -3.56 -19.79 1.81
C GLY A 111 -3.84 -18.95 3.06
N SER A 112 -3.45 -17.68 3.08
CA SER A 112 -3.74 -16.77 4.19
C SER A 112 -5.24 -16.41 4.32
N GLN A 113 -6.04 -16.66 3.28
CA GLN A 113 -7.49 -16.40 3.24
C GLN A 113 -8.32 -17.63 3.62
N VAL A 114 -7.68 -18.81 3.71
CA VAL A 114 -8.38 -20.07 3.96
C VAL A 114 -8.41 -20.37 5.45
N GLU A 115 -9.62 -20.66 5.97
CA GLU A 115 -9.79 -21.16 7.34
C GLU A 115 -9.40 -22.63 7.41
N VAL A 116 -8.48 -22.96 8.31
CA VAL A 116 -8.07 -24.34 8.54
C VAL A 116 -8.97 -24.95 9.61
N PRO A 117 -9.75 -26.01 9.32
CA PRO A 117 -10.60 -26.68 10.30
C PRO A 117 -9.80 -27.13 11.53
N GLY A 118 -10.33 -26.85 12.72
CA GLY A 118 -9.68 -27.21 13.99
C GLY A 118 -8.63 -26.23 14.50
N HIS A 119 -8.30 -25.20 13.72
CA HIS A 119 -7.44 -24.09 14.17
C HIS A 119 -8.32 -22.85 14.36
N GLY A 120 -8.37 -22.34 15.59
CA GLY A 120 -9.13 -21.14 15.90
C GLY A 120 -8.60 -19.92 15.13
N ARG A 121 -9.49 -18.98 14.77
CA ARG A 121 -9.10 -17.70 14.19
C ARG A 121 -8.37 -16.86 15.22
N THR A 122 -7.20 -16.36 14.85
CA THR A 122 -6.43 -15.40 15.66
C THR A 122 -6.77 -13.95 15.32
N VAL A 123 -7.27 -13.72 14.10
CA VAL A 123 -7.71 -12.42 13.57
C VAL A 123 -9.04 -12.58 12.84
N ASP A 124 -9.76 -11.47 12.65
CA ASP A 124 -11.06 -11.47 11.99
C ASP A 124 -10.93 -11.54 10.45
N GLY A 125 -9.76 -11.17 9.93
CA GLY A 125 -9.44 -11.24 8.50
C GLY A 125 -7.97 -10.93 8.23
N VAL A 126 -7.54 -11.25 7.00
CA VAL A 126 -6.19 -10.96 6.53
C VAL A 126 -6.25 -10.13 5.26
N VAL A 127 -5.58 -8.99 5.25
CA VAL A 127 -5.37 -8.18 4.06
C VAL A 127 -4.19 -8.77 3.28
N GLY A 128 -4.48 -9.43 2.16
CA GLY A 128 -3.47 -10.02 1.30
C GLY A 128 -2.95 -9.01 0.27
N LEU A 129 -1.64 -8.81 0.19
CA LEU A 129 -0.99 -8.04 -0.86
C LEU A 129 -0.01 -8.90 -1.64
N TRP A 130 -0.35 -9.17 -2.88
CA TRP A 130 0.56 -9.79 -3.83
C TRP A 130 1.16 -8.73 -4.76
N TYR A 131 2.44 -8.89 -5.12
CA TYR A 131 3.09 -8.03 -6.08
C TYR A 131 3.88 -8.83 -7.11
N GLY A 132 3.83 -8.38 -8.36
CA GLY A 132 4.52 -8.98 -9.49
C GLY A 132 4.42 -8.10 -10.75
N LYS A 133 5.14 -8.47 -11.79
CA LYS A 133 5.03 -7.87 -13.13
C LYS A 133 4.13 -8.74 -14.03
N ALA A 134 3.80 -8.22 -15.23
CA ALA A 134 2.87 -8.89 -16.15
C ALA A 134 3.12 -10.40 -16.38
N PRO A 135 4.34 -10.89 -16.66
CA PRO A 135 4.58 -12.33 -16.79
C PRO A 135 4.31 -13.12 -15.50
N GLY A 136 4.47 -12.49 -14.34
CA GLY A 136 4.15 -13.10 -13.05
C GLY A 136 2.65 -13.22 -12.83
N VAL A 137 1.84 -12.29 -13.33
CA VAL A 137 0.37 -12.40 -13.33
C VAL A 137 -0.08 -13.61 -14.13
N ASP A 138 0.48 -13.82 -15.31
CA ASP A 138 0.15 -14.98 -16.14
C ASP A 138 0.45 -16.29 -15.43
N ARG A 139 1.60 -16.39 -14.75
CA ARG A 139 1.98 -17.57 -13.96
C ARG A 139 1.11 -17.78 -12.72
N ALA A 140 0.67 -16.71 -12.10
CA ALA A 140 -0.13 -16.73 -10.88
C ALA A 140 -1.64 -16.84 -11.15
N GLY A 141 -2.04 -17.04 -12.41
CA GLY A 141 -3.45 -17.05 -12.82
C GLY A 141 -4.32 -18.09 -12.10
N ASP A 142 -3.78 -19.26 -11.81
CA ASP A 142 -4.50 -20.32 -11.11
C ASP A 142 -4.78 -19.97 -9.64
N PRO A 143 -3.78 -19.69 -8.79
CA PRO A 143 -4.04 -19.31 -7.41
C PRO A 143 -4.87 -18.01 -7.28
N MET A 144 -4.75 -17.06 -8.21
CA MET A 144 -5.58 -15.86 -8.22
C MET A 144 -7.06 -16.16 -8.49
N ARG A 145 -7.35 -17.12 -9.37
CA ARG A 145 -8.73 -17.58 -9.62
C ARG A 145 -9.30 -18.27 -8.39
N HIS A 146 -8.52 -19.13 -7.74
CA HIS A 146 -8.95 -19.81 -6.52
C HIS A 146 -9.15 -18.85 -5.35
N GLY A 147 -8.36 -17.78 -5.26
CA GLY A 147 -8.53 -16.74 -4.24
C GLY A 147 -9.80 -15.90 -4.39
N ASN A 148 -10.47 -15.95 -5.56
CA ASN A 148 -11.72 -15.23 -5.84
C ASN A 148 -12.98 -16.08 -5.70
N MET A 149 -12.87 -17.32 -5.28
CA MET A 149 -14.00 -18.21 -4.99
C MET A 149 -14.33 -18.23 -3.52
#